data_4aeb9d500751a5bb3e15c19fbec8e80a
#
_entry.id   4aeb9d500751a5bb3e15c19fbec8e80a
#
_cell.length_a   1.000
_cell.length_b   1.000
_cell.length_c   1.000
_cell.angle_alpha   90.00
_cell.angle_beta   90.00
_cell.angle_gamma   90.00
#
_symmetry.space_group_name_H-M   'P 1'
#
loop_
_entity.id
_entity.type
_entity.pdbx_description
1 polymer ?
#
loop_
_entity_poly.entity_id
_entity_poly.type
_entity_poly.pdbx_seq_one_letter_code
_entity_poly.pdbx_strand_id
1 'polypeptide(L)'
;MTECLNPNCSTSNPPETKFCTTCGEKLLLAERYSPIKIIGQGGFGRTFQAIDKYKPSEPFCVIKQFFPQAQGTQILEEAAELFALEAKRLDSLGRNPQIPELLAYFTQDNRQYLVQEFIHGKTLKQELEESGAFNEIKIIELLKNLLPVLEFIHSQQIIHRDIKPENIIRRRKDNQLVLVDFGASKYATMTALGRTGTVIGSAGYFAPEQAVGKTI
;
A
#
# COMPACT_ATOMS: atom_id res chain seq x y z
N MET A 1 16.56 -9.09 11.61
CA MET A 1 16.55 -7.69 12.07
C MET A 1 15.11 -7.24 12.22
N THR A 2 14.81 -6.36 13.18
CA THR A 2 13.47 -5.79 13.41
C THR A 2 13.56 -4.27 13.28
N GLU A 3 12.74 -3.68 12.42
CA GLU A 3 12.74 -2.24 12.16
C GLU A 3 11.96 -1.47 13.24
N CYS A 4 12.49 -0.34 13.66
CA CYS A 4 11.79 0.54 14.58
C CYS A 4 10.65 1.27 13.86
N LEU A 5 9.45 1.22 14.45
CA LEU A 5 8.26 1.90 13.94
C LEU A 5 8.22 3.40 14.27
N ASN A 6 9.12 3.90 15.13
CA ASN A 6 9.23 5.33 15.39
C ASN A 6 9.78 6.05 14.15
N PRO A 7 9.00 6.98 13.55
CA PRO A 7 9.44 7.67 12.34
C PRO A 7 10.72 8.49 12.53
N ASN A 8 10.97 8.95 13.75
CA ASN A 8 12.13 9.78 14.09
C ASN A 8 13.37 8.95 14.48
N CYS A 9 13.26 7.61 14.51
CA CYS A 9 14.34 6.73 14.95
C CYS A 9 14.88 5.87 13.80
N SER A 10 14.05 5.10 13.14
CA SER A 10 14.39 4.22 11.99
C SER A 10 15.59 3.28 12.25
N THR A 11 15.80 2.82 13.50
CA THR A 11 16.90 1.92 13.85
C THR A 11 16.52 0.48 13.55
N SER A 12 17.40 -0.27 12.88
CA SER A 12 17.31 -1.73 12.76
C SER A 12 17.85 -2.38 14.03
N ASN A 13 17.05 -3.23 14.64
CA ASN A 13 17.38 -3.90 15.91
C ASN A 13 17.69 -5.39 15.69
N PRO A 14 18.45 -6.04 16.59
CA PRO A 14 18.64 -7.49 16.57
C PRO A 14 17.30 -8.25 16.57
N PRO A 15 17.24 -9.47 16.02
CA PRO A 15 16.07 -10.33 16.11
C PRO A 15 15.64 -10.51 17.58
N GLU A 16 14.33 -10.65 17.81
CA GLU A 16 13.73 -10.92 19.13
C GLU A 16 13.88 -9.80 20.17
N THR A 17 14.44 -8.66 19.80
CA THR A 17 14.47 -7.47 20.65
C THR A 17 13.04 -6.94 20.82
N LYS A 18 12.57 -6.77 22.06
CA LYS A 18 11.21 -6.30 22.36
C LYS A 18 11.05 -4.78 22.23
N PHE A 19 12.11 -4.05 22.53
CA PHE A 19 12.12 -2.58 22.52
C PHE A 19 13.30 -2.07 21.69
N CYS A 20 13.11 -0.97 20.99
CA CYS A 20 14.17 -0.35 20.21
C CYS A 20 15.35 0.05 21.09
N THR A 21 16.55 -0.35 20.72
CA THR A 21 17.78 -0.08 21.46
C THR A 21 18.15 1.40 21.48
N THR A 22 17.59 2.21 20.56
CA THR A 22 17.88 3.64 20.46
C THR A 22 16.81 4.51 21.14
N CYS A 23 15.51 4.25 20.87
CA CYS A 23 14.44 5.12 21.35
C CYS A 23 13.49 4.47 22.36
N GLY A 24 13.66 3.18 22.67
CA GLY A 24 12.81 2.46 23.61
C GLY A 24 11.41 2.10 23.09
N GLU A 25 11.07 2.44 21.83
CA GLU A 25 9.76 2.10 21.27
C GLU A 25 9.57 0.60 21.16
N LYS A 26 8.36 0.11 21.42
CA LYS A 26 8.03 -1.30 21.28
C LYS A 26 8.12 -1.74 19.82
N LEU A 27 8.82 -2.84 19.56
CA LEU A 27 9.07 -3.33 18.21
C LEU A 27 8.00 -4.30 17.70
N LEU A 28 7.17 -4.85 18.60
CA LEU A 28 6.08 -5.74 18.23
C LEU A 28 4.76 -4.94 18.16
N LEU A 29 4.25 -4.75 16.98
CA LEU A 29 3.01 -4.03 16.73
C LEU A 29 1.80 -4.93 17.05
N ALA A 30 0.84 -4.41 17.85
CA ALA A 30 -0.36 -5.11 18.31
C ALA A 30 -0.03 -6.49 18.95
N GLU A 31 1.11 -6.64 19.63
CA GLU A 31 1.62 -7.90 20.19
C GLU A 31 1.77 -9.03 19.15
N ARG A 32 1.67 -8.72 17.87
CA ARG A 32 1.52 -9.71 16.79
C ARG A 32 2.49 -9.52 15.64
N TYR A 33 2.65 -8.30 15.15
CA TYR A 33 3.36 -8.04 13.90
C TYR A 33 4.76 -7.52 14.14
N SER A 34 5.77 -8.19 13.58
CA SER A 34 7.19 -7.82 13.69
C SER A 34 7.68 -7.20 12.38
N PRO A 35 7.91 -5.88 12.30
CA PRO A 35 8.43 -5.23 11.10
C PRO A 35 9.89 -5.60 10.88
N ILE A 36 10.24 -6.06 9.67
CA ILE A 36 11.58 -6.57 9.35
C ILE A 36 12.33 -5.74 8.30
N LYS A 37 11.61 -5.00 7.46
CA LYS A 37 12.22 -4.19 6.40
C LYS A 37 11.28 -3.09 5.94
N ILE A 38 11.80 -1.89 5.75
CA ILE A 38 11.08 -0.83 5.04
C ILE A 38 11.08 -1.17 3.54
N ILE A 39 9.89 -1.25 2.93
CA ILE A 39 9.69 -1.53 1.51
C ILE A 39 9.10 -0.37 0.73
N GLY A 40 8.67 0.69 1.43
CA GLY A 40 8.18 1.92 0.84
C GLY A 40 8.15 3.06 1.86
N GLN A 41 8.38 4.28 1.37
CA GLN A 41 8.25 5.51 2.15
C GLN A 41 7.74 6.63 1.26
N GLY A 42 6.80 7.41 1.76
CA GLY A 42 6.21 8.53 1.04
C GLY A 42 5.68 9.60 1.98
N GLY A 43 5.04 10.63 1.43
CA GLY A 43 4.55 11.78 2.19
C GLY A 43 3.47 11.45 3.24
N PHE A 44 2.88 10.27 3.19
CA PHE A 44 1.80 9.84 4.10
C PHE A 44 2.23 8.77 5.08
N GLY A 45 3.45 8.25 4.96
CA GLY A 45 3.93 7.26 5.90
C GLY A 45 4.92 6.28 5.33
N ARG A 46 5.04 5.15 6.01
CA ARG A 46 5.99 4.11 5.69
C ARG A 46 5.29 2.76 5.53
N THR A 47 5.83 1.96 4.64
CA THR A 47 5.37 0.60 4.38
C THR A 47 6.48 -0.37 4.76
N PHE A 48 6.13 -1.38 5.54
CA PHE A 48 7.08 -2.40 6.01
C PHE A 48 6.67 -3.78 5.53
N GLN A 49 7.63 -4.59 5.16
CA GLN A 49 7.49 -6.03 5.21
C GLN A 49 7.59 -6.47 6.67
N ALA A 50 6.70 -7.31 7.12
CA ALA A 50 6.62 -7.78 8.50
C ALA A 50 6.29 -9.27 8.56
N ILE A 51 6.38 -9.85 9.76
CA ILE A 51 6.01 -11.23 10.06
C ILE A 51 4.81 -11.24 11.01
N ASP A 52 3.80 -12.06 10.72
CA ASP A 52 2.69 -12.34 11.62
C ASP A 52 3.09 -13.45 12.61
N LYS A 53 3.42 -13.08 13.83
CA LYS A 53 3.87 -13.98 14.89
C LYS A 53 2.77 -14.85 15.51
N TYR A 54 1.49 -14.54 15.24
CA TYR A 54 0.36 -15.33 15.76
C TYR A 54 0.05 -16.57 14.93
N LYS A 55 0.56 -16.63 13.70
CA LYS A 55 0.41 -17.81 12.85
C LYS A 55 1.64 -18.73 12.98
N PRO A 56 1.49 -20.04 13.20
CA PRO A 56 2.62 -20.96 13.34
C PRO A 56 3.61 -20.97 12.17
N SER A 57 3.12 -20.64 10.97
CA SER A 57 3.96 -20.52 9.76
C SER A 57 4.71 -19.20 9.66
N GLU A 58 4.47 -18.27 10.58
CA GLU A 58 5.05 -16.93 10.60
C GLU A 58 5.06 -16.25 9.21
N PRO A 59 3.91 -16.16 8.51
CA PRO A 59 3.88 -15.66 7.16
C PRO A 59 4.24 -14.18 7.10
N PHE A 60 4.79 -13.76 5.96
CA PHE A 60 4.99 -12.35 5.69
C PHE A 60 3.66 -11.62 5.53
N CYS A 61 3.64 -10.38 6.01
CA CYS A 61 2.57 -9.42 5.80
C CYS A 61 3.16 -8.04 5.46
N VAL A 62 2.32 -7.13 5.04
CA VAL A 62 2.68 -5.72 4.79
C VAL A 62 2.02 -4.88 5.87
N ILE A 63 2.81 -4.04 6.56
CA ILE A 63 2.30 -3.00 7.46
C ILE A 63 2.41 -1.66 6.73
N LYS A 64 1.31 -0.95 6.56
CA LYS A 64 1.31 0.46 6.21
C LYS A 64 1.11 1.27 7.50
N GLN A 65 2.05 2.14 7.82
CA GLN A 65 1.99 3.07 8.94
C GLN A 65 1.63 4.45 8.42
N PHE A 66 0.51 4.98 8.88
CA PHE A 66 0.13 6.36 8.59
C PHE A 66 0.98 7.32 9.42
N PHE A 67 1.76 8.12 8.74
CA PHE A 67 2.60 9.16 9.34
C PHE A 67 2.77 10.31 8.33
N PRO A 68 1.76 11.16 8.17
CA PRO A 68 1.81 12.26 7.21
C PRO A 68 2.84 13.31 7.64
N GLN A 69 3.63 13.79 6.69
CA GLN A 69 4.58 14.88 6.89
C GLN A 69 3.95 16.27 6.62
N ALA A 70 2.65 16.29 6.29
CA ALA A 70 1.91 17.51 6.02
C ALA A 70 1.68 18.33 7.30
N GLN A 71 1.63 19.66 7.16
CA GLN A 71 1.27 20.58 8.23
C GLN A 71 -0.16 21.12 8.00
N GLY A 72 -0.92 21.23 9.06
CA GLY A 72 -2.31 21.73 9.04
C GLY A 72 -3.31 20.65 9.47
N THR A 73 -4.16 20.98 10.44
CA THR A 73 -5.10 20.04 11.08
C THR A 73 -6.07 19.42 10.07
N GLN A 74 -6.65 20.24 9.21
CA GLN A 74 -7.62 19.77 8.21
C GLN A 74 -7.01 18.78 7.22
N ILE A 75 -5.76 19.01 6.78
CA ILE A 75 -5.04 18.14 5.84
C ILE A 75 -4.73 16.79 6.49
N LEU A 76 -4.38 16.80 7.78
CA LEU A 76 -4.10 15.60 8.55
C LEU A 76 -5.36 14.76 8.75
N GLU A 77 -6.52 15.40 9.03
CA GLU A 77 -7.81 14.73 9.17
C GLU A 77 -8.23 14.07 7.85
N GLU A 78 -8.20 14.81 6.74
CA GLU A 78 -8.53 14.30 5.41
C GLU A 78 -7.61 13.12 5.03
N ALA A 79 -6.32 13.22 5.31
CA ALA A 79 -5.36 12.14 5.05
C ALA A 79 -5.65 10.89 5.90
N ALA A 80 -6.04 11.08 7.17
CA ALA A 80 -6.41 9.98 8.06
C ALA A 80 -7.70 9.28 7.60
N GLU A 81 -8.70 10.05 7.16
CA GLU A 81 -9.94 9.51 6.58
C GLU A 81 -9.67 8.67 5.33
N LEU A 82 -8.78 9.13 4.46
CA LEU A 82 -8.41 8.40 3.24
C LEU A 82 -7.65 7.11 3.55
N PHE A 83 -6.78 7.13 4.55
CA PHE A 83 -6.10 5.93 5.02
C PHE A 83 -7.10 4.91 5.61
N ALA A 84 -8.08 5.38 6.38
CA ALA A 84 -9.17 4.55 6.88
C ALA A 84 -10.06 4.01 5.74
N LEU A 85 -10.29 4.81 4.70
CA LEU A 85 -11.06 4.40 3.53
C LEU A 85 -10.37 3.29 2.74
N GLU A 86 -9.05 3.29 2.64
CA GLU A 86 -8.29 2.18 2.03
C GLU A 86 -8.57 0.86 2.77
N ALA A 87 -8.53 0.88 4.11
CA ALA A 87 -8.86 -0.30 4.92
C ALA A 87 -10.30 -0.79 4.66
N LYS A 88 -11.27 0.13 4.65
CA LYS A 88 -12.69 -0.19 4.36
C LYS A 88 -12.87 -0.80 2.97
N ARG A 89 -12.15 -0.29 1.95
CA ARG A 89 -12.20 -0.84 0.59
C ARG A 89 -11.65 -2.25 0.53
N LEU A 90 -10.47 -2.48 1.11
CA LEU A 90 -9.89 -3.82 1.17
C LEU A 90 -10.79 -4.81 1.91
N ASP A 91 -11.41 -4.40 3.02
CA ASP A 91 -12.36 -5.21 3.77
C ASP A 91 -13.61 -5.55 2.92
N SER A 92 -14.19 -4.56 2.24
CA SER A 92 -15.37 -4.74 1.39
C SER A 92 -15.12 -5.61 0.16
N LEU A 93 -13.90 -5.59 -0.40
CA LEU A 93 -13.51 -6.44 -1.53
C LEU A 93 -13.34 -7.91 -1.14
N GLY A 94 -13.23 -8.18 0.16
CA GLY A 94 -13.14 -9.54 0.69
C GLY A 94 -11.94 -10.32 0.15
N ARG A 95 -12.12 -11.64 -0.01
CA ARG A 95 -11.06 -12.53 -0.50
C ARG A 95 -11.11 -12.67 -2.02
N ASN A 96 -10.52 -11.71 -2.73
CA ASN A 96 -10.30 -11.84 -4.16
C ASN A 96 -8.82 -12.24 -4.41
N PRO A 97 -8.52 -13.28 -5.20
CA PRO A 97 -7.14 -13.75 -5.40
C PRO A 97 -6.23 -12.73 -6.08
N GLN A 98 -6.77 -11.67 -6.67
CA GLN A 98 -6.00 -10.61 -7.34
C GLN A 98 -5.94 -9.30 -6.52
N ILE A 99 -6.34 -9.35 -5.25
CA ILE A 99 -6.30 -8.21 -4.31
C ILE A 99 -5.74 -8.72 -2.99
N PRO A 100 -4.81 -8.00 -2.32
CA PRO A 100 -4.32 -8.41 -1.01
C PRO A 100 -5.43 -8.45 0.03
N GLU A 101 -5.49 -9.53 0.83
CA GLU A 101 -6.43 -9.62 1.96
C GLU A 101 -6.08 -8.58 3.03
N LEU A 102 -7.07 -7.86 3.55
CA LEU A 102 -6.92 -7.05 4.77
C LEU A 102 -6.79 -8.00 5.97
N LEU A 103 -5.71 -7.88 6.73
CA LEU A 103 -5.46 -8.71 7.91
C LEU A 103 -5.81 -7.99 9.22
N ALA A 104 -5.60 -6.66 9.27
CA ALA A 104 -5.95 -5.83 10.41
C ALA A 104 -5.94 -4.34 10.05
N TYR A 105 -6.74 -3.56 10.77
CA TYR A 105 -6.70 -2.10 10.80
C TYR A 105 -6.94 -1.62 12.23
N PHE A 106 -6.05 -0.78 12.76
CA PHE A 106 -6.13 -0.32 14.15
C PHE A 106 -5.28 0.93 14.39
N THR A 107 -5.49 1.54 15.56
CA THR A 107 -4.66 2.64 16.07
C THR A 107 -3.84 2.16 17.25
N GLN A 108 -2.54 2.45 17.26
CA GLN A 108 -1.64 2.23 18.37
C GLN A 108 -0.70 3.42 18.50
N ASP A 109 -0.46 3.91 19.73
CA ASP A 109 0.42 5.05 20.02
C ASP A 109 0.13 6.29 19.15
N ASN A 110 -1.17 6.62 18.99
CA ASN A 110 -1.72 7.70 18.16
C ASN A 110 -1.34 7.60 16.66
N ARG A 111 -0.97 6.42 16.17
CA ARG A 111 -0.69 6.15 14.76
C ARG A 111 -1.65 5.09 14.23
N GLN A 112 -2.13 5.30 13.02
CA GLN A 112 -2.98 4.32 12.34
C GLN A 112 -2.11 3.33 11.56
N TYR A 113 -2.54 2.08 11.58
CA TYR A 113 -1.87 0.98 10.90
C TYR A 113 -2.87 0.15 10.12
N LEU A 114 -2.49 -0.19 8.89
CA LEU A 114 -3.17 -1.14 8.06
C LEU A 114 -2.22 -2.32 7.83
N VAL A 115 -2.69 -3.53 8.06
CA VAL A 115 -1.92 -4.75 7.81
C VAL A 115 -2.64 -5.57 6.75
N GLN A 116 -1.91 -5.96 5.71
CA GLN A 116 -2.44 -6.71 4.58
C GLN A 116 -1.52 -7.86 4.17
N GLU A 117 -2.04 -8.77 3.35
CA GLU A 117 -1.29 -9.88 2.76
C GLU A 117 -0.03 -9.38 2.04
N PHE A 118 1.08 -10.09 2.23
CA PHE A 118 2.30 -9.86 1.44
C PHE A 118 2.26 -10.71 0.17
N ILE A 119 2.31 -10.06 -0.99
CA ILE A 119 2.31 -10.74 -2.28
C ILE A 119 3.73 -11.08 -2.70
N HIS A 120 4.07 -12.36 -2.69
CA HIS A 120 5.35 -12.85 -3.17
C HIS A 120 5.42 -12.77 -4.70
N GLY A 121 6.19 -11.83 -5.24
CA GLY A 121 6.28 -11.60 -6.68
C GLY A 121 7.18 -10.43 -7.05
N LYS A 122 7.10 -10.02 -8.31
CA LYS A 122 7.74 -8.81 -8.83
C LYS A 122 6.67 -7.83 -9.29
N THR A 123 6.90 -6.54 -9.09
CA THR A 123 6.06 -5.52 -9.70
C THR A 123 6.29 -5.51 -11.21
N LEU A 124 5.29 -5.08 -11.98
CA LEU A 124 5.49 -4.90 -13.43
C LEU A 124 6.57 -3.88 -13.74
N LYS A 125 6.80 -2.91 -12.83
CA LYS A 125 7.93 -1.98 -12.95
C LYS A 125 9.27 -2.71 -12.91
N GLN A 126 9.47 -3.60 -11.94
CA GLN A 126 10.69 -4.41 -11.84
C GLN A 126 10.87 -5.29 -13.07
N GLU A 127 9.78 -5.88 -13.61
CA GLU A 127 9.85 -6.66 -14.84
C GLU A 127 10.27 -5.80 -16.05
N LEU A 128 9.75 -4.57 -16.17
CA LEU A 128 10.13 -3.63 -17.22
C LEU A 128 11.59 -3.17 -17.10
N GLU A 129 12.06 -2.92 -15.89
CA GLU A 129 13.46 -2.55 -15.63
C GLU A 129 14.44 -3.69 -15.98
N GLU A 130 14.04 -4.94 -15.73
CA GLU A 130 14.88 -6.12 -16.01
C GLU A 130 14.82 -6.58 -17.47
N SER A 131 13.66 -6.49 -18.12
CA SER A 131 13.40 -7.13 -19.42
C SER A 131 13.09 -6.13 -20.54
N GLY A 132 13.00 -4.83 -20.25
CA GLY A 132 12.58 -3.81 -21.19
C GLY A 132 11.09 -3.85 -21.51
N ALA A 133 10.70 -3.17 -22.59
CA ALA A 133 9.31 -3.03 -23.02
C ALA A 133 8.68 -4.40 -23.34
N PHE A 134 7.42 -4.56 -22.97
CA PHE A 134 6.65 -5.76 -23.29
C PHE A 134 6.26 -5.77 -24.76
N ASN A 135 6.36 -6.95 -25.37
CA ASN A 135 5.85 -7.19 -26.73
C ASN A 135 4.30 -7.33 -26.72
N GLU A 136 3.70 -7.37 -27.90
CA GLU A 136 2.24 -7.46 -28.07
C GLU A 136 1.64 -8.65 -27.32
N ILE A 137 2.27 -9.83 -27.37
CA ILE A 137 1.78 -11.04 -26.72
C ILE A 137 1.71 -10.83 -25.22
N LYS A 138 2.77 -10.32 -24.58
CA LYS A 138 2.80 -10.02 -23.15
C LYS A 138 1.77 -8.96 -22.76
N ILE A 139 1.52 -7.96 -23.61
CA ILE A 139 0.49 -6.94 -23.34
C ILE A 139 -0.91 -7.57 -23.39
N ILE A 140 -1.20 -8.44 -24.36
CA ILE A 140 -2.49 -9.13 -24.43
C ILE A 140 -2.70 -10.02 -23.19
N GLU A 141 -1.69 -10.77 -22.76
CA GLU A 141 -1.74 -11.58 -21.55
C GLU A 141 -1.95 -10.73 -20.28
N LEU A 142 -1.26 -9.59 -20.20
CA LEU A 142 -1.43 -8.63 -19.10
C LEU A 142 -2.87 -8.13 -19.04
N LEU A 143 -3.44 -7.70 -20.16
CA LEU A 143 -4.81 -7.20 -20.20
C LEU A 143 -5.83 -8.29 -19.86
N LYS A 144 -5.67 -9.51 -20.38
CA LYS A 144 -6.52 -10.66 -20.03
C LYS A 144 -6.52 -10.98 -18.53
N ASN A 145 -5.41 -10.72 -17.85
CA ASN A 145 -5.25 -10.99 -16.43
C ASN A 145 -5.73 -9.80 -15.55
N LEU A 146 -5.54 -8.56 -16.01
CA LEU A 146 -5.86 -7.36 -15.24
C LEU A 146 -7.33 -6.92 -15.39
N LEU A 147 -7.92 -7.04 -16.59
CA LEU A 147 -9.29 -6.57 -16.82
C LEU A 147 -10.33 -7.22 -15.91
N PRO A 148 -10.29 -8.55 -15.62
CA PRO A 148 -11.24 -9.17 -14.70
C PRO A 148 -11.23 -8.59 -13.27
N VAL A 149 -10.05 -8.26 -12.72
CA VAL A 149 -10.00 -7.65 -11.39
C VAL A 149 -10.49 -6.20 -11.41
N LEU A 150 -10.27 -5.46 -12.51
CA LEU A 150 -10.83 -4.11 -12.67
C LEU A 150 -12.37 -4.16 -12.79
N GLU A 151 -12.92 -5.08 -13.56
CA GLU A 151 -14.37 -5.33 -13.64
C GLU A 151 -14.94 -5.65 -12.25
N PHE A 152 -14.28 -6.53 -11.50
CA PHE A 152 -14.69 -6.88 -10.15
C PHE A 152 -14.74 -5.67 -9.22
N ILE A 153 -13.67 -4.87 -9.13
CA ILE A 153 -13.66 -3.70 -8.23
C ILE A 153 -14.67 -2.63 -8.68
N HIS A 154 -14.85 -2.45 -10.00
CA HIS A 154 -15.86 -1.52 -10.55
C HIS A 154 -17.29 -1.97 -10.22
N SER A 155 -17.58 -3.29 -10.25
CA SER A 155 -18.89 -3.83 -9.83
C SER A 155 -19.19 -3.54 -8.36
N GLN A 156 -18.17 -3.38 -7.52
CA GLN A 156 -18.26 -2.96 -6.12
C GLN A 156 -18.21 -1.42 -5.95
N GLN A 157 -18.37 -0.67 -7.05
CA GLN A 157 -18.30 0.79 -7.06
C GLN A 157 -16.96 1.37 -6.54
N ILE A 158 -15.87 0.60 -6.64
CA ILE A 158 -14.53 1.02 -6.25
C ILE A 158 -13.72 1.31 -7.50
N ILE A 159 -13.15 2.52 -7.58
CA ILE A 159 -12.22 2.93 -8.62
C ILE A 159 -10.83 3.03 -7.98
N HIS A 160 -9.85 2.36 -8.58
CA HIS A 160 -8.48 2.28 -8.04
C HIS A 160 -7.74 3.63 -8.09
N ARG A 161 -7.88 4.38 -9.17
CA ARG A 161 -7.31 5.73 -9.43
C ARG A 161 -5.79 5.80 -9.54
N ASP A 162 -5.06 4.73 -9.34
CA ASP A 162 -3.60 4.68 -9.43
C ASP A 162 -3.08 3.39 -10.08
N ILE A 163 -3.64 3.04 -11.23
CA ILE A 163 -3.16 1.90 -12.02
C ILE A 163 -1.83 2.28 -12.65
N LYS A 164 -0.76 1.59 -12.24
CA LYS A 164 0.60 1.77 -12.75
C LYS A 164 1.45 0.52 -12.49
N PRO A 165 2.57 0.35 -13.16
CA PRO A 165 3.42 -0.84 -13.03
C PRO A 165 3.91 -1.14 -11.62
N GLU A 166 4.08 -0.12 -10.77
CA GLU A 166 4.47 -0.26 -9.36
C GLU A 166 3.37 -0.91 -8.51
N ASN A 167 2.09 -0.69 -8.88
CA ASN A 167 0.93 -1.15 -8.14
C ASN A 167 0.35 -2.47 -8.66
N ILE A 168 1.05 -3.15 -9.55
CA ILE A 168 0.65 -4.46 -10.09
C ILE A 168 1.80 -5.44 -9.85
N ILE A 169 1.54 -6.48 -9.07
CA ILE A 169 2.53 -7.51 -8.73
C ILE A 169 2.18 -8.79 -9.48
N ARG A 170 3.13 -9.34 -10.24
CA ARG A 170 3.02 -10.70 -10.77
C ARG A 170 3.41 -11.69 -9.67
N ARG A 171 2.42 -12.40 -9.15
CA ARG A 171 2.60 -13.35 -8.06
C ARG A 171 3.38 -14.57 -8.52
N ARG A 172 4.44 -14.92 -7.78
CA ARG A 172 5.40 -15.99 -8.15
C ARG A 172 4.77 -17.38 -8.30
N LYS A 173 3.77 -17.71 -7.46
CA LYS A 173 3.25 -19.10 -7.39
C LYS A 173 2.41 -19.50 -8.61
N ASP A 174 1.77 -18.53 -9.29
CA ASP A 174 0.77 -18.81 -10.34
C ASP A 174 0.80 -17.80 -11.49
N ASN A 175 1.74 -16.84 -11.48
CA ASN A 175 1.88 -15.75 -12.46
C ASN A 175 0.66 -14.82 -12.56
N GLN A 176 -0.30 -14.93 -11.61
CA GLN A 176 -1.46 -14.05 -11.58
C GLN A 176 -1.05 -12.62 -11.19
N LEU A 177 -1.66 -11.63 -11.85
CA LEU A 177 -1.48 -10.23 -11.50
C LEU A 177 -2.33 -9.89 -10.28
N VAL A 178 -1.71 -9.28 -9.28
CA VAL A 178 -2.36 -8.79 -8.07
C VAL A 178 -2.26 -7.28 -8.04
N LEU A 179 -3.41 -6.62 -7.93
CA LEU A 179 -3.52 -5.17 -7.86
C LEU A 179 -3.37 -4.75 -6.39
N VAL A 180 -2.40 -3.89 -6.11
CA VAL A 180 -2.07 -3.40 -4.76
C VAL A 180 -2.21 -1.89 -4.69
N ASP A 181 -2.35 -1.36 -3.47
CA ASP A 181 -2.39 0.08 -3.18
C ASP A 181 -3.58 0.82 -3.79
N PHE A 182 -4.74 0.74 -3.14
CA PHE A 182 -6.02 1.31 -3.59
C PHE A 182 -6.11 2.85 -3.46
N GLY A 183 -4.99 3.56 -3.49
CA GLY A 183 -4.89 4.97 -3.83
C GLY A 183 -5.44 5.99 -2.83
N ALA A 184 -5.70 5.60 -1.58
CA ALA A 184 -6.16 6.53 -0.55
C ALA A 184 -5.16 7.68 -0.32
N SER A 185 -3.86 7.37 -0.35
CA SER A 185 -2.79 8.32 -0.02
C SER A 185 -2.64 9.48 -1.01
N LYS A 186 -3.13 9.38 -2.25
CA LYS A 186 -2.94 10.43 -3.25
C LYS A 186 -3.93 11.59 -3.15
N TYR A 187 -5.11 11.36 -2.60
CA TYR A 187 -6.07 12.44 -2.35
C TYR A 187 -5.52 13.50 -1.40
N ALA A 188 -4.82 13.08 -0.36
CA ALA A 188 -4.30 13.97 0.65
C ALA A 188 -3.14 14.87 0.17
N THR A 189 -2.27 14.37 -0.76
CA THR A 189 -1.21 15.21 -1.34
C THR A 189 -1.79 16.41 -2.10
N MET A 190 -2.99 16.29 -2.58
CA MET A 190 -3.60 17.20 -3.53
C MET A 190 -4.43 18.26 -2.84
N THR A 191 -5.13 17.91 -1.76
CA THR A 191 -5.80 18.86 -0.87
C THR A 191 -4.76 19.71 -0.12
N ALA A 192 -3.60 19.11 0.24
CA ALA A 192 -2.49 19.81 0.88
C ALA A 192 -1.87 20.93 0.03
N LEU A 193 -2.01 20.88 -1.29
CA LEU A 193 -1.51 21.91 -2.19
C LEU A 193 -2.50 23.06 -2.43
N GLY A 194 -3.72 23.02 -1.83
CA GLY A 194 -4.69 24.13 -1.84
C GLY A 194 -5.14 24.55 -3.25
N ARG A 195 -5.07 23.66 -4.24
CA ARG A 195 -5.44 23.98 -5.63
C ARG A 195 -6.67 23.22 -6.07
N THR A 196 -7.78 23.93 -6.25
CA THR A 196 -8.92 23.49 -7.06
C THR A 196 -8.43 23.15 -8.48
N GLY A 197 -8.68 21.94 -8.96
CA GLY A 197 -8.23 21.47 -10.28
C GLY A 197 -7.04 20.52 -10.26
N THR A 198 -6.85 19.79 -9.21
CA THR A 198 -5.68 18.95 -8.97
C THR A 198 -5.76 17.59 -9.69
N VAL A 199 -4.68 17.24 -10.39
CA VAL A 199 -4.50 15.95 -11.12
C VAL A 199 -4.40 14.77 -10.14
N ILE A 200 -5.35 13.83 -10.19
CA ILE A 200 -5.34 12.60 -9.40
C ILE A 200 -4.65 11.49 -10.20
N GLY A 201 -3.61 10.88 -9.64
CA GLY A 201 -2.91 9.77 -10.31
C GLY A 201 -1.41 10.00 -10.45
N SER A 202 -0.69 9.01 -10.98
CA SER A 202 0.74 9.11 -11.29
C SER A 202 0.94 9.71 -12.68
N ALA A 203 1.88 10.67 -12.80
CA ALA A 203 2.24 11.26 -14.10
C ALA A 203 2.55 10.16 -15.13
N GLY A 204 1.94 10.26 -16.30
CA GLY A 204 2.05 9.27 -17.38
C GLY A 204 1.05 8.10 -17.31
N TYR A 205 0.29 7.94 -16.22
CA TYR A 205 -0.65 6.82 -16.04
C TYR A 205 -2.08 7.24 -15.67
N PHE A 206 -2.34 8.52 -15.45
CA PHE A 206 -3.69 8.99 -15.13
C PHE A 206 -4.55 9.18 -16.38
N ALA A 207 -5.86 8.95 -16.24
CA ALA A 207 -6.83 9.19 -17.30
C ALA A 207 -7.02 10.71 -17.52
N PRO A 208 -7.41 11.15 -18.74
CA PRO A 208 -7.60 12.58 -19.06
C PRO A 208 -8.55 13.31 -18.09
N GLU A 209 -9.62 12.66 -17.66
CA GLU A 209 -10.58 13.20 -16.69
C GLU A 209 -9.98 13.40 -15.29
N GLN A 210 -9.00 12.57 -14.89
CA GLN A 210 -8.25 12.75 -13.66
C GLN A 210 -7.38 14.02 -13.72
N ALA A 211 -6.87 14.36 -14.91
CA ALA A 211 -6.05 15.55 -15.12
C ALA A 211 -6.83 16.87 -14.93
N VAL A 212 -8.14 16.85 -15.14
CA VAL A 212 -9.01 18.04 -15.01
C VAL A 212 -9.77 18.07 -13.68
N GLY A 213 -9.46 17.16 -12.75
CA GLY A 213 -10.08 17.14 -11.41
C GLY A 213 -11.56 16.80 -11.42
N LYS A 214 -12.08 16.18 -12.49
CA LYS A 214 -13.45 15.69 -12.51
C LYS A 214 -13.56 14.45 -11.63
N THR A 215 -14.52 14.48 -10.72
CA THR A 215 -14.91 13.29 -9.96
C THR A 215 -15.55 12.30 -10.94
N ILE A 216 -14.96 11.13 -11.08
CA ILE A 216 -15.52 10.00 -11.81
C ILE A 216 -16.34 9.18 -10.83
#